data_0554fab79a0c4e248d0a964b6c60dc2d
#
_entry.id   0554fab79a0c4e248d0a964b6c60dc2d
#
_cell.length_a   1.000
_cell.length_b   1.000
_cell.length_c   1.000
_cell.angle_alpha   90.00
_cell.angle_beta   90.00
_cell.angle_gamma   90.00
#
_symmetry.space_group_name_H-M   'P 1'
#
loop_
_entity.id
_entity.type
_entity.pdbx_description
1 polymer ?
#
loop_
_entity_poly.entity_id
_entity_poly.type
_entity_poly.pdbx_seq_one_letter_code
_entity_poly.pdbx_strand_id
1 'polypeptide(L)'
;GCLSAAGSVALRRRRWLYGLGAAELLVAGIFFSSAPEGVFAGTEWQAPWGRVPHGRFADGRVVLSDVRDFRYRSADAYDIHYVDFEFDPDTVRTVDLAVSYWDGMAAIAHTMLSFGFADGRYLVVSMETRLPEGAVQGFLPGFYRQYELIMVLGTEEDLFKLRTDFRREDLYLYRTNATP
;
A
#
# COMPACT_ATOMS: atom_id res chain seq x y z
N GLY A 1 12.54 -56.98 -16.18
CA GLY A 1 13.33 -55.73 -15.92
C GLY A 1 12.54 -54.45 -16.04
N CYS A 2 11.44 -54.39 -16.79
CA CYS A 2 10.67 -53.11 -17.03
C CYS A 2 9.76 -52.70 -15.87
N LEU A 3 9.24 -53.62 -15.07
CA LEU A 3 8.33 -53.29 -13.95
C LEU A 3 9.06 -52.63 -12.75
N SER A 4 10.35 -52.89 -12.54
CA SER A 4 11.11 -52.28 -11.46
C SER A 4 11.51 -50.83 -11.73
N ALA A 5 11.71 -50.46 -13.00
CA ALA A 5 12.06 -49.09 -13.39
C ALA A 5 10.87 -48.13 -13.26
N ALA A 6 9.67 -48.58 -13.65
CA ALA A 6 8.44 -47.77 -13.52
C ALA A 6 8.07 -47.48 -12.04
N GLY A 7 8.24 -48.47 -11.17
CA GLY A 7 8.02 -48.32 -9.74
C GLY A 7 8.98 -47.34 -9.07
N SER A 8 10.25 -47.33 -9.45
CA SER A 8 11.26 -46.42 -8.91
C SER A 8 11.05 -44.98 -9.34
N VAL A 9 10.60 -44.76 -10.58
CA VAL A 9 10.27 -43.40 -11.10
C VAL A 9 9.02 -42.82 -10.37
N ALA A 10 7.99 -43.67 -10.18
CA ALA A 10 6.76 -43.27 -9.47
C ALA A 10 7.05 -42.93 -8.00
N LEU A 11 7.92 -43.69 -7.31
CA LEU A 11 8.34 -43.40 -5.95
C LEU A 11 9.16 -42.14 -5.83
N ARG A 12 10.09 -41.88 -6.78
CA ARG A 12 10.86 -40.64 -6.82
C ARG A 12 9.95 -39.45 -7.02
N ARG A 13 8.98 -39.52 -7.93
CA ARG A 13 8.02 -38.44 -8.20
C ARG A 13 7.16 -38.13 -6.97
N ARG A 14 6.67 -39.15 -6.24
CA ARG A 14 5.95 -38.97 -4.97
C ARG A 14 6.81 -38.28 -3.91
N ARG A 15 8.07 -38.69 -3.76
CA ARG A 15 8.98 -38.05 -2.78
C ARG A 15 9.21 -36.57 -3.06
N TRP A 16 9.31 -36.19 -4.33
CA TRP A 16 9.41 -34.77 -4.73
C TRP A 16 8.12 -33.99 -4.41
N LEU A 17 6.96 -34.59 -4.64
CA LEU A 17 5.68 -33.95 -4.30
C LEU A 17 5.52 -33.75 -2.79
N TYR A 18 5.92 -34.71 -1.98
CA TYR A 18 5.92 -34.57 -0.53
C TYR A 18 6.94 -33.54 -0.04
N GLY A 19 8.11 -33.48 -0.67
CA GLY A 19 9.12 -32.46 -0.38
C GLY A 19 8.63 -31.05 -0.69
N LEU A 20 7.98 -30.84 -1.85
CA LEU A 20 7.37 -29.56 -2.22
C LEU A 20 6.26 -29.19 -1.25
N GLY A 21 5.34 -30.10 -0.93
CA GLY A 21 4.26 -29.83 0.03
C GLY A 21 4.79 -29.48 1.44
N ALA A 22 5.85 -30.14 1.89
CA ALA A 22 6.50 -29.81 3.16
C ALA A 22 7.17 -28.43 3.13
N ALA A 23 7.79 -28.07 2.00
CA ALA A 23 8.39 -26.75 1.82
C ALA A 23 7.32 -25.64 1.82
N GLU A 24 6.20 -25.85 1.14
CA GLU A 24 5.06 -24.92 1.13
C GLU A 24 4.48 -24.73 2.53
N LEU A 25 4.29 -25.82 3.28
CA LEU A 25 3.81 -25.74 4.67
C LEU A 25 4.80 -25.02 5.59
N LEU A 26 6.10 -25.22 5.38
CA LEU A 26 7.13 -24.51 6.13
C LEU A 26 7.10 -23.01 5.83
N VAL A 27 7.03 -22.63 4.55
CA VAL A 27 6.93 -21.22 4.13
C VAL A 27 5.66 -20.59 4.69
N ALA A 28 4.52 -21.29 4.59
CA ALA A 28 3.27 -20.80 5.18
C ALA A 28 3.39 -20.66 6.71
N GLY A 29 3.99 -21.63 7.38
CA GLY A 29 4.24 -21.56 8.83
C GLY A 29 5.09 -20.38 9.22
N ILE A 30 6.20 -20.11 8.50
CA ILE A 30 7.06 -18.94 8.70
C ILE A 30 6.26 -17.65 8.44
N PHE A 31 5.51 -17.61 7.34
CA PHE A 31 4.70 -16.44 6.98
C PHE A 31 3.67 -16.09 8.06
N PHE A 32 2.94 -17.09 8.58
CA PHE A 32 1.93 -16.86 9.62
C PHE A 32 2.53 -16.58 11.00
N SER A 33 3.68 -17.19 11.32
CA SER A 33 4.36 -16.98 12.61
C SER A 33 5.16 -15.67 12.68
N SER A 34 5.55 -15.09 11.55
CA SER A 34 6.32 -13.84 11.50
C SER A 34 5.45 -12.57 11.54
N ALA A 35 4.11 -12.70 11.60
CA ALA A 35 3.24 -11.56 11.76
C ALA A 35 3.47 -10.91 13.14
N PRO A 36 3.85 -9.63 13.22
CA PRO A 36 4.06 -8.97 14.50
C PRO A 36 2.72 -8.84 15.24
N GLU A 37 2.61 -9.45 16.41
CA GLU A 37 1.50 -9.25 17.32
C GLU A 37 1.82 -8.10 18.26
N GLY A 38 1.11 -6.97 18.12
CA GLY A 38 1.11 -5.89 19.11
C GLY A 38 2.44 -5.15 19.34
N VAL A 39 3.41 -5.30 18.44
CA VAL A 39 4.77 -4.77 18.56
C VAL A 39 4.81 -3.23 18.47
N PHE A 40 3.73 -2.61 18.00
CA PHE A 40 3.73 -1.19 17.62
C PHE A 40 3.19 -0.23 18.68
N ALA A 41 2.79 -0.73 19.85
CA ALA A 41 2.33 0.14 20.93
C ALA A 41 3.49 1.01 21.47
N GLY A 42 3.32 2.33 21.42
CA GLY A 42 4.37 3.29 21.85
C GLY A 42 5.47 3.55 20.82
N THR A 43 5.30 3.08 19.59
CA THR A 43 6.26 3.34 18.50
C THR A 43 6.15 4.78 18.01
N GLU A 44 7.27 5.46 17.87
CA GLU A 44 7.37 6.71 17.14
C GLU A 44 7.43 6.42 15.63
N TRP A 45 6.56 7.07 14.87
CA TRP A 45 6.40 6.85 13.45
C TRP A 45 7.06 7.95 12.64
N GLN A 46 7.62 7.61 11.50
CA GLN A 46 8.11 8.61 10.56
C GLN A 46 6.99 9.57 10.15
N ALA A 47 7.33 10.82 9.94
CA ALA A 47 6.37 11.90 9.66
C ALA A 47 5.35 11.60 8.54
N PRO A 48 5.70 10.92 7.42
CA PRO A 48 4.73 10.60 6.38
C PRO A 48 3.59 9.68 6.83
N TRP A 49 3.78 8.95 7.93
CA TRP A 49 2.82 7.99 8.48
C TRP A 49 2.52 8.25 9.97
N GLY A 50 2.93 9.41 10.48
CA GLY A 50 2.83 9.76 11.90
C GLY A 50 1.39 9.93 12.37
N ARG A 51 0.51 10.42 11.51
CA ARG A 51 -0.90 10.65 11.83
C ARG A 51 -1.82 9.71 11.10
N VAL A 52 -2.81 9.17 11.82
CA VAL A 52 -3.88 8.35 11.26
C VAL A 52 -5.03 9.28 10.92
N PRO A 53 -5.50 9.33 9.67
CA PRO A 53 -6.64 10.16 9.33
C PRO A 53 -7.91 9.68 10.02
N HIS A 54 -8.78 10.62 10.38
CA HIS A 54 -10.05 10.35 11.02
C HIS A 54 -11.18 10.89 10.17
N GLY A 55 -12.30 10.16 10.14
CA GLY A 55 -13.49 10.56 9.40
C GLY A 55 -14.73 10.53 10.29
N ARG A 56 -15.62 11.50 10.10
CA ARG A 56 -16.96 11.51 10.68
C ARG A 56 -17.97 11.92 9.64
N PHE A 57 -19.17 11.38 9.77
CA PHE A 57 -20.32 11.80 8.99
C PHE A 57 -21.20 12.71 9.85
N ALA A 58 -21.46 13.92 9.36
CA ALA A 58 -22.27 14.92 10.08
C ALA A 58 -23.08 15.75 9.06
N ASP A 59 -24.35 15.89 9.28
CA ASP A 59 -25.26 16.73 8.50
C ASP A 59 -25.20 16.46 6.98
N GLY A 60 -25.13 15.18 6.60
CA GLY A 60 -25.01 14.75 5.19
C GLY A 60 -23.62 14.93 4.56
N ARG A 61 -22.64 15.39 5.32
CA ARG A 61 -21.27 15.65 4.86
C ARG A 61 -20.28 14.71 5.52
N VAL A 62 -19.22 14.41 4.82
CA VAL A 62 -18.04 13.74 5.35
C VAL A 62 -17.00 14.78 5.74
N VAL A 63 -16.53 14.71 6.97
CA VAL A 63 -15.44 15.57 7.47
C VAL A 63 -14.27 14.65 7.81
N LEU A 64 -13.15 14.86 7.11
CA LEU A 64 -11.90 14.13 7.30
C LEU A 64 -10.89 15.06 7.96
N SER A 65 -10.20 14.55 8.97
CA SER A 65 -9.09 15.23 9.63
C SER A 65 -7.78 14.49 9.34
N ASP A 66 -6.66 15.20 9.49
CA ASP A 66 -5.32 14.69 9.23
C ASP A 66 -5.12 14.20 7.77
N VAL A 67 -5.78 14.86 6.81
CA VAL A 67 -5.51 14.66 5.38
C VAL A 67 -4.15 15.26 5.05
N ARG A 68 -3.26 14.48 4.50
CA ARG A 68 -1.89 14.86 4.21
C ARG A 68 -1.81 15.81 3.01
N ASP A 69 -1.05 16.89 3.14
CA ASP A 69 -0.82 17.90 2.12
C ASP A 69 0.62 18.42 2.18
N PHE A 70 1.58 17.49 2.20
CA PHE A 70 2.99 17.81 2.33
C PHE A 70 3.51 18.56 1.11
N ARG A 71 4.44 19.48 1.35
CA ARG A 71 5.08 20.29 0.31
C ARG A 71 6.52 19.86 0.15
N TYR A 72 6.83 19.21 -0.97
CA TYR A 72 8.13 18.64 -1.25
C TYR A 72 9.08 19.64 -1.91
N ARG A 73 10.35 19.59 -1.49
CA ARG A 73 11.50 20.22 -2.16
C ARG A 73 12.41 19.16 -2.79
N SER A 74 12.41 17.94 -2.25
CA SER A 74 13.02 16.75 -2.79
C SER A 74 12.25 15.53 -2.25
N ALA A 75 12.64 14.32 -2.65
CA ALA A 75 12.02 13.09 -2.13
C ALA A 75 12.11 12.97 -0.59
N ASP A 76 13.18 13.52 0.00
CA ASP A 76 13.47 13.40 1.43
C ASP A 76 13.35 14.73 2.20
N ALA A 77 13.07 15.85 1.51
CA ALA A 77 12.93 17.17 2.12
C ALA A 77 11.54 17.75 1.81
N TYR A 78 10.72 17.88 2.83
CA TYR A 78 9.34 18.33 2.74
C TYR A 78 8.91 19.08 3.98
N ASP A 79 7.90 19.94 3.81
CA ASP A 79 7.22 20.59 4.90
C ASP A 79 5.97 19.79 5.28
N ILE A 80 5.88 19.42 6.56
CA ILE A 80 4.77 18.65 7.10
C ILE A 80 3.54 19.55 7.18
N HIS A 81 2.50 19.20 6.44
CA HIS A 81 1.24 19.92 6.45
C HIS A 81 0.06 18.95 6.39
N TYR A 82 -0.94 19.16 7.24
CA TYR A 82 -2.18 18.41 7.27
C TYR A 82 -3.35 19.38 7.20
N VAL A 83 -4.40 18.97 6.50
CA VAL A 83 -5.62 19.78 6.33
C VAL A 83 -6.84 18.98 6.73
N ASP A 84 -7.90 19.67 7.09
CA ASP A 84 -9.23 19.11 7.14
C ASP A 84 -9.84 19.14 5.75
N PHE A 85 -10.56 18.06 5.38
CA PHE A 85 -11.19 17.93 4.08
C PHE A 85 -12.66 17.57 4.27
N GLU A 86 -13.52 18.54 3.97
CA GLU A 86 -14.97 18.38 4.08
C GLU A 86 -15.59 18.34 2.69
N PHE A 87 -16.52 17.38 2.48
CA PHE A 87 -17.23 17.24 1.22
C PHE A 87 -18.62 16.60 1.42
N ASP A 88 -19.50 16.86 0.46
CA ASP A 88 -20.74 16.16 0.29
C ASP A 88 -20.48 14.93 -0.63
N PRO A 89 -20.80 13.70 -0.22
CA PRO A 89 -20.60 12.50 -1.05
C PRO A 89 -21.23 12.61 -2.44
N ASP A 90 -22.34 13.28 -2.60
CA ASP A 90 -23.04 13.47 -3.87
C ASP A 90 -22.29 14.39 -4.84
N THR A 91 -21.21 15.04 -4.37
CA THR A 91 -20.34 15.89 -5.21
C THR A 91 -19.20 15.15 -5.86
N VAL A 92 -18.99 13.87 -5.56
CA VAL A 92 -17.99 13.04 -6.24
C VAL A 92 -18.36 12.94 -7.73
N ARG A 93 -17.39 13.19 -8.61
CA ARG A 93 -17.57 13.17 -10.07
C ARG A 93 -16.73 12.12 -10.75
N THR A 94 -15.58 11.82 -10.17
CA THR A 94 -14.65 10.84 -10.75
C THR A 94 -14.02 9.98 -9.69
N VAL A 95 -13.77 8.73 -10.05
CA VAL A 95 -12.93 7.82 -9.28
C VAL A 95 -11.90 7.27 -10.25
N ASP A 96 -10.64 7.57 -10.01
CA ASP A 96 -9.52 7.15 -10.82
C ASP A 96 -8.63 6.17 -10.04
N LEU A 97 -8.27 5.05 -10.68
CA LEU A 97 -7.23 4.17 -10.17
C LEU A 97 -5.88 4.73 -10.62
N ALA A 98 -5.06 5.12 -9.67
CA ALA A 98 -3.68 5.50 -9.89
C ALA A 98 -2.76 4.30 -9.67
N VAL A 99 -1.87 4.04 -10.64
CA VAL A 99 -0.89 2.96 -10.59
C VAL A 99 0.48 3.57 -10.77
N SER A 100 1.33 3.50 -9.74
CA SER A 100 2.70 4.00 -9.75
C SER A 100 3.67 2.84 -9.77
N TYR A 101 4.43 2.70 -10.86
CA TYR A 101 5.45 1.66 -10.99
C TYR A 101 6.75 2.13 -10.35
N TRP A 102 7.34 1.26 -9.54
CA TRP A 102 8.64 1.55 -8.95
C TRP A 102 9.73 1.50 -10.02
N ASP A 103 10.65 2.44 -9.94
CA ASP A 103 11.73 2.58 -10.90
C ASP A 103 12.46 1.25 -11.12
N GLY A 104 12.51 0.81 -12.38
CA GLY A 104 13.17 -0.42 -12.81
C GLY A 104 12.44 -1.74 -12.50
N MET A 105 11.24 -1.71 -11.89
CA MET A 105 10.49 -2.92 -11.50
C MET A 105 9.06 -2.93 -12.07
N ALA A 106 8.88 -3.34 -13.32
CA ALA A 106 7.57 -3.44 -13.97
C ALA A 106 6.60 -4.45 -13.31
N ALA A 107 7.09 -5.31 -12.44
CA ALA A 107 6.28 -6.32 -11.76
C ALA A 107 5.68 -5.83 -10.43
N ILE A 108 6.10 -4.66 -9.93
CA ILE A 108 5.66 -4.10 -8.65
C ILE A 108 5.14 -2.70 -8.88
N ALA A 109 3.88 -2.49 -8.50
CA ALA A 109 3.25 -1.19 -8.57
C ALA A 109 2.54 -0.87 -7.27
N HIS A 110 2.56 0.41 -6.89
CA HIS A 110 1.75 0.96 -5.84
C HIS A 110 0.44 1.47 -6.42
N THR A 111 -0.68 1.08 -5.81
CA THR A 111 -2.02 1.47 -6.28
C THR A 111 -2.68 2.42 -5.30
N MET A 112 -3.36 3.43 -5.82
CA MET A 112 -4.10 4.43 -5.06
C MET A 112 -5.44 4.70 -5.75
N LEU A 113 -6.40 5.27 -5.02
CA LEU A 113 -7.64 5.78 -5.59
C LEU A 113 -7.65 7.30 -5.46
N SER A 114 -7.96 8.01 -6.55
CA SER A 114 -8.20 9.44 -6.54
C SER A 114 -9.67 9.74 -6.78
N PHE A 115 -10.26 10.48 -5.87
CA PHE A 115 -11.65 10.94 -5.92
C PHE A 115 -11.67 12.41 -6.33
N GLY A 116 -12.24 12.73 -7.48
CA GLY A 116 -12.42 14.09 -7.95
C GLY A 116 -13.82 14.61 -7.65
N PHE A 117 -13.90 15.82 -7.11
CA PHE A 117 -15.13 16.45 -6.67
C PHE A 117 -15.60 17.55 -7.64
N ALA A 118 -16.88 17.92 -7.56
CA ALA A 118 -17.49 18.94 -8.41
C ALA A 118 -16.86 20.33 -8.27
N ASP A 119 -16.21 20.61 -7.14
CA ASP A 119 -15.50 21.87 -6.87
C ASP A 119 -14.05 21.89 -7.38
N GLY A 120 -13.62 20.82 -8.06
CA GLY A 120 -12.28 20.70 -8.65
C GLY A 120 -11.21 20.21 -7.67
N ARG A 121 -11.55 19.91 -6.41
CA ARG A 121 -10.63 19.28 -5.46
C ARG A 121 -10.50 17.79 -5.74
N TYR A 122 -9.39 17.22 -5.27
CA TYR A 122 -9.12 15.79 -5.34
C TYR A 122 -8.66 15.27 -3.98
N LEU A 123 -9.09 14.05 -3.65
CA LEU A 123 -8.67 13.30 -2.47
C LEU A 123 -8.11 11.96 -2.90
N VAL A 124 -6.87 11.69 -2.52
CA VAL A 124 -6.21 10.41 -2.81
C VAL A 124 -6.23 9.53 -1.56
N VAL A 125 -6.58 8.27 -1.77
CA VAL A 125 -6.54 7.21 -0.75
C VAL A 125 -5.43 6.23 -1.12
N SER A 126 -4.48 6.05 -0.22
CA SER A 126 -3.32 5.17 -0.38
C SER A 126 -3.19 4.22 0.80
N MET A 127 -2.97 2.92 0.54
CA MET A 127 -2.58 1.96 1.57
C MET A 127 -1.06 1.89 1.61
N GLU A 128 -0.50 2.27 2.75
CA GLU A 128 0.95 2.39 2.94
C GLU A 128 1.44 1.42 4.03
N THR A 129 2.70 1.03 3.95
CA THR A 129 3.40 0.42 5.07
C THR A 129 3.84 1.50 6.04
N ARG A 130 3.43 1.40 7.28
CA ARG A 130 3.77 2.34 8.34
C ARG A 130 5.15 2.03 8.90
N LEU A 131 6.07 2.97 8.79
CA LEU A 131 7.47 2.76 9.18
C LEU A 131 7.79 3.46 10.50
N PRO A 132 8.37 2.72 11.48
CA PRO A 132 8.95 3.33 12.67
C PRO A 132 10.06 4.32 12.34
N GLU A 133 10.32 5.28 13.24
CA GLU A 133 11.43 6.21 13.11
C GLU A 133 12.75 5.44 12.91
N GLY A 134 13.55 5.87 11.94
CA GLY A 134 14.82 5.22 11.57
C GLY A 134 14.73 3.91 10.78
N ALA A 135 13.51 3.37 10.55
CA ALA A 135 13.35 2.16 9.74
C ALA A 135 13.41 2.48 8.24
N VAL A 136 13.92 1.51 7.48
CA VAL A 136 13.95 1.57 6.01
C VAL A 136 13.01 0.50 5.46
N GLN A 137 12.20 0.89 4.47
CA GLN A 137 11.31 -0.04 3.80
C GLN A 137 12.10 -1.13 3.07
N GLY A 138 11.72 -2.38 3.26
CA GLY A 138 12.32 -3.53 2.61
C GLY A 138 11.27 -4.47 2.03
N PHE A 139 11.59 -5.11 0.90
CA PHE A 139 10.70 -6.06 0.25
C PHE A 139 10.42 -7.29 1.13
N LEU A 140 11.49 -7.91 1.69
CA LEU A 140 11.34 -9.12 2.50
C LEU A 140 10.54 -8.88 3.80
N PRO A 141 10.82 -7.83 4.59
CA PRO A 141 10.00 -7.52 5.75
C PRO A 141 8.52 -7.27 5.38
N GLY A 142 8.25 -6.62 4.25
CA GLY A 142 6.89 -6.41 3.75
C GLY A 142 6.19 -7.71 3.40
N PHE A 143 6.90 -8.62 2.69
CA PHE A 143 6.38 -9.94 2.34
C PHE A 143 6.04 -10.77 3.58
N TYR A 144 6.85 -10.69 4.64
CA TYR A 144 6.61 -11.38 5.91
C TYR A 144 5.71 -10.61 6.90
N ARG A 145 4.96 -9.62 6.42
CA ARG A 145 3.97 -8.87 7.21
C ARG A 145 4.56 -8.17 8.45
N GLN A 146 5.82 -7.72 8.36
CA GLN A 146 6.52 -7.10 9.49
C GLN A 146 6.26 -5.58 9.60
N TYR A 147 5.33 -5.04 8.81
CA TYR A 147 4.92 -3.65 8.88
C TYR A 147 3.46 -3.54 9.27
N GLU A 148 3.15 -2.50 10.05
CA GLU A 148 1.78 -2.05 10.20
C GLU A 148 1.31 -1.43 8.88
N LEU A 149 0.04 -1.62 8.52
CA LEU A 149 -0.58 -0.95 7.39
C LEU A 149 -1.34 0.28 7.87
N ILE A 150 -1.21 1.37 7.15
CA ILE A 150 -1.96 2.59 7.38
C ILE A 150 -2.67 3.02 6.11
N MET A 151 -3.90 3.50 6.24
CA MET A 151 -4.56 4.23 5.17
C MET A 151 -4.12 5.69 5.27
N VAL A 152 -3.49 6.20 4.23
CA VAL A 152 -3.13 7.61 4.09
C VAL A 152 -4.18 8.27 3.21
N LEU A 153 -4.75 9.36 3.70
CA LEU A 153 -5.55 10.29 2.91
C LEU A 153 -4.69 11.50 2.58
N GLY A 154 -4.67 11.93 1.33
CA GLY A 154 -3.85 13.07 0.95
C GLY A 154 -4.32 13.75 -0.33
N THR A 155 -3.73 14.88 -0.63
CA THR A 155 -3.97 15.59 -1.88
C THR A 155 -3.15 14.98 -3.02
N GLU A 156 -3.56 15.20 -4.29
CA GLU A 156 -2.73 14.82 -5.45
C GLU A 156 -1.41 15.59 -5.47
N GLU A 157 -1.41 16.83 -4.99
CA GLU A 157 -0.20 17.66 -4.83
C GLU A 157 0.85 17.02 -3.92
N ASP A 158 0.42 16.27 -2.91
CA ASP A 158 1.30 15.49 -2.04
C ASP A 158 1.62 14.14 -2.69
N LEU A 159 0.61 13.27 -2.81
CA LEU A 159 0.82 11.85 -3.06
C LEU A 159 1.29 11.55 -4.49
N PHE A 160 0.82 12.31 -5.48
CA PHE A 160 1.22 12.09 -6.87
C PHE A 160 2.52 12.81 -7.20
N LYS A 161 2.67 14.09 -6.82
CA LYS A 161 3.91 14.84 -7.11
C LYS A 161 5.14 14.24 -6.43
N LEU A 162 5.00 13.70 -5.22
CA LEU A 162 6.09 12.96 -4.61
C LEU A 162 6.62 11.86 -5.55
N ARG A 163 5.70 11.13 -6.19
CA ARG A 163 6.05 10.01 -7.07
C ARG A 163 6.57 10.49 -8.42
N THR A 164 5.87 11.40 -9.08
CA THR A 164 6.21 11.84 -10.43
C THR A 164 7.41 12.78 -10.45
N ASP A 165 7.37 13.83 -9.64
CA ASP A 165 8.33 14.95 -9.75
C ASP A 165 9.63 14.66 -9.00
N PHE A 166 9.56 13.97 -7.87
CA PHE A 166 10.69 13.77 -6.98
C PHE A 166 11.28 12.35 -7.04
N ARG A 167 10.45 11.31 -7.07
CA ARG A 167 10.90 9.92 -7.18
C ARG A 167 11.06 9.43 -8.62
N ARG A 168 10.53 10.18 -9.59
CA ARG A 168 10.58 9.85 -11.02
C ARG A 168 9.91 8.51 -11.36
N GLU A 169 8.90 8.15 -10.60
CA GLU A 169 8.07 6.97 -10.86
C GLU A 169 7.11 7.21 -12.03
N ASP A 170 6.81 6.16 -12.80
CA ASP A 170 5.78 6.21 -13.84
C ASP A 170 4.41 6.02 -13.21
N LEU A 171 3.61 7.10 -13.19
CA LEU A 171 2.25 7.11 -12.63
C LEU A 171 1.22 7.17 -13.76
N TYR A 172 0.31 6.21 -13.75
CA TYR A 172 -0.79 6.11 -14.71
C TYR A 172 -2.14 6.26 -13.99
N LEU A 173 -3.05 7.01 -14.60
CA LEU A 173 -4.42 7.20 -14.12
C LEU A 173 -5.41 6.48 -15.03
N TYR A 174 -6.22 5.61 -14.45
CA TYR A 174 -7.27 4.88 -15.14
C TYR A 174 -8.63 5.31 -14.61
N ARG A 175 -9.44 5.96 -15.45
CA ARG A 175 -10.81 6.32 -15.09
C ARG A 175 -11.62 5.05 -14.87
N THR A 176 -12.25 4.93 -13.70
CA THR A 176 -13.13 3.81 -13.40
C THR A 176 -14.59 4.13 -13.77
N ASN A 177 -15.42 3.09 -13.88
CA ASN A 177 -16.87 3.24 -14.04
C ASN A 177 -17.60 3.37 -12.70
N ALA A 178 -16.86 3.59 -11.60
CA ALA A 178 -17.42 3.75 -10.25
C ALA A 178 -17.81 5.21 -9.95
N THR A 179 -18.15 5.98 -10.98
CA THR A 179 -18.77 7.31 -10.79
C THR A 179 -20.21 7.12 -10.36
N PRO A 180 -20.67 7.86 -9.33
CA PRO A 180 -22.08 7.84 -8.90
C PRO A 180 -23.03 8.25 -10.03
#